data_9680d10a216c7b53588651b6f2395f75
#
_entry.id   9680d10a216c7b53588651b6f2395f75
#
_cell.length_a   1.000
_cell.length_b   1.000
_cell.length_c   1.000
_cell.angle_alpha   90.00
_cell.angle_beta   90.00
_cell.angle_gamma   90.00
#
_symmetry.space_group_name_H-M   'P 1'
#
loop_
_entity.id
_entity.type
_entity.pdbx_description
1 polymer ?
#
loop_
_entity_poly.entity_id
_entity_poly.type
_entity_poly.pdbx_seq_one_letter_code
_entity_poly.pdbx_strand_id
1 'polypeptide(L)'
;MFEEINAPELVLEIAEKKQKLLQYQSIQDKVLPEVNAELRDYQVDGYNWLHFLHEFGWGGILADDMGLGKTIQMITFLKSLVDMGISNHLVVVPTSLLFNWEHEINKFCPSLKYHIYYGSDREKNPDWSDYDLIITTYGLMVSEANQLSQREFGYIILDESQAIKNPTSKRYKAAMILKAKNRIVMTGTPIENNTFDLYAQMSFVNPGLFINAESFKKNYSLPIDKYGNHQVASELSKMISPFMLRRTKEHVAKELPEKTEDVIYCEMDKAQRKVYDNYRNEYRNEILGLIENNGMQPSSLHVLQALMKLRQICNSPALLNEEENKGNDSVKIKELIRHIEEKTGNHKMLIFSQFVGMLGLIRKELDKLEITHSYLDGKTSQKKRKEAVDQFQNDEETRVFLISLKAGGTGLNLTAADYVYIVDPWWNPAVENQAIDRCYRIGQDKKVIAYRMICVDTLEEKIMKLKERKQTVADSIIHTDENISKQISKDDLMYLLS
;
A
#
# COMPACT_ATOMS: atom_id res chain seq x y z
N MET A 1 12.18 35.67 16.28
CA MET A 1 11.38 36.41 17.25
C MET A 1 10.36 35.43 17.74
N PHE A 2 10.62 34.76 18.86
CA PHE A 2 9.61 33.90 19.51
C PHE A 2 8.72 34.85 20.28
N GLU A 3 7.47 35.00 19.84
CA GLU A 3 6.45 35.59 20.70
C GLU A 3 6.36 34.71 21.95
N GLU A 4 6.53 35.31 23.11
CA GLU A 4 6.32 34.67 24.41
C GLU A 4 4.89 34.17 24.46
N ILE A 5 4.73 32.84 24.35
CA ILE A 5 3.45 32.19 24.61
C ILE A 5 3.27 32.25 26.13
N ASN A 6 2.65 33.32 26.60
CA ASN A 6 2.22 33.49 27.98
C ASN A 6 0.90 32.71 28.18
N ALA A 7 0.97 31.39 28.19
CA ALA A 7 -0.15 30.52 28.54
C ALA A 7 0.29 29.63 29.73
N PRO A 8 0.02 30.07 30.97
CA PRO A 8 0.37 29.30 32.17
C PRO A 8 -0.20 27.86 32.14
N GLU A 9 -1.38 27.69 31.54
CA GLU A 9 -2.04 26.39 31.38
C GLU A 9 -1.23 25.43 30.47
N LEU A 10 -0.69 25.91 29.35
CA LEU A 10 0.10 25.10 28.44
C LEU A 10 1.42 24.65 29.07
N VAL A 11 2.05 25.53 29.86
CA VAL A 11 3.28 25.22 30.59
C VAL A 11 3.03 24.17 31.67
N LEU A 12 1.92 24.27 32.39
CA LEU A 12 1.47 23.27 33.37
C LEU A 12 1.19 21.94 32.72
N GLU A 13 0.47 21.92 31.60
CA GLU A 13 0.18 20.69 30.84
C GLU A 13 1.46 19.99 30.35
N ILE A 14 2.39 20.75 29.82
CA ILE A 14 3.71 20.20 29.40
C ILE A 14 4.50 19.66 30.59
N ALA A 15 4.47 20.34 31.73
CA ALA A 15 5.17 19.90 32.95
C ALA A 15 4.53 18.61 33.50
N GLU A 16 3.21 18.52 33.53
CA GLU A 16 2.48 17.30 33.94
C GLU A 16 2.76 16.13 33.01
N LYS A 17 2.73 16.33 31.71
CA LYS A 17 3.08 15.32 30.71
C LYS A 17 4.53 14.84 30.87
N LYS A 18 5.46 15.78 31.11
CA LYS A 18 6.87 15.45 31.38
C LYS A 18 7.02 14.65 32.67
N GLN A 19 6.31 15.00 33.74
CA GLN A 19 6.35 14.30 35.01
C GLN A 19 5.77 12.88 34.88
N LYS A 20 4.65 12.71 34.17
CA LYS A 20 4.08 11.40 33.83
C LYS A 20 5.08 10.55 33.05
N LEU A 21 5.74 11.10 32.04
CA LEU A 21 6.78 10.42 31.26
C LEU A 21 7.97 9.95 32.12
N LEU A 22 8.44 10.78 33.06
CA LEU A 22 9.54 10.43 33.96
C LEU A 22 9.17 9.31 34.93
N GLN A 23 7.88 9.17 35.26
CA GLN A 23 7.36 8.10 36.10
C GLN A 23 6.97 6.84 35.31
N TYR A 24 6.98 6.92 33.98
CA TYR A 24 6.53 5.84 33.11
C TYR A 24 7.62 4.76 32.99
N GLN A 25 7.36 3.58 33.59
CA GLN A 25 8.33 2.47 33.57
C GLN A 25 8.06 1.49 32.42
N SER A 26 6.78 1.31 32.03
CA SER A 26 6.37 0.43 30.93
C SER A 26 4.95 0.76 30.46
N ILE A 27 4.60 0.38 29.25
CA ILE A 27 3.22 0.42 28.75
C ILE A 27 2.38 -0.53 29.63
N GLN A 28 1.32 0.00 30.24
CA GLN A 28 0.47 -0.78 31.14
C GLN A 28 -0.61 -1.52 30.36
N ASP A 29 -0.92 -2.74 30.80
CA ASP A 29 -2.03 -3.50 30.27
C ASP A 29 -3.36 -2.82 30.59
N LYS A 30 -4.16 -2.61 29.56
CA LYS A 30 -5.51 -2.05 29.64
C LYS A 30 -6.56 -3.14 29.51
N VAL A 31 -7.66 -2.96 30.20
CA VAL A 31 -8.80 -3.86 30.06
C VAL A 31 -9.35 -3.77 28.64
N LEU A 32 -9.47 -4.91 27.98
CA LEU A 32 -10.05 -4.99 26.65
C LEU A 32 -11.57 -4.75 26.72
N PRO A 33 -12.14 -3.98 25.80
CA PRO A 33 -13.59 -3.85 25.69
C PRO A 33 -14.19 -5.14 25.14
N GLU A 34 -15.51 -5.27 25.22
CA GLU A 34 -16.22 -6.40 24.64
C GLU A 34 -16.17 -6.34 23.10
N VAL A 35 -15.46 -7.30 22.52
CA VAL A 35 -15.36 -7.53 21.07
C VAL A 35 -15.50 -9.01 20.76
N ASN A 36 -16.08 -9.34 19.60
CA ASN A 36 -16.31 -10.73 19.16
C ASN A 36 -15.03 -11.33 18.54
N ALA A 37 -13.90 -11.20 19.23
CA ALA A 37 -12.64 -11.78 18.83
C ALA A 37 -11.68 -11.91 20.01
N GLU A 38 -10.83 -12.91 19.96
CA GLU A 38 -9.67 -13.03 20.82
C GLU A 38 -8.47 -12.38 20.14
N LEU A 39 -7.95 -11.28 20.74
CA LEU A 39 -6.78 -10.60 20.24
C LEU A 39 -5.54 -11.43 20.58
N ARG A 40 -4.61 -11.48 19.65
CA ARG A 40 -3.27 -12.07 19.85
C ARG A 40 -2.43 -11.17 20.74
N ASP A 41 -1.44 -11.73 21.44
CA ASP A 41 -0.58 -10.99 22.36
C ASP A 41 -0.04 -9.69 21.76
N TYR A 42 0.52 -9.75 20.54
CA TYR A 42 1.02 -8.56 19.88
C TYR A 42 -0.09 -7.54 19.52
N GLN A 43 -1.33 -7.98 19.28
CA GLN A 43 -2.46 -7.08 19.04
C GLN A 43 -2.90 -6.39 20.34
N VAL A 44 -2.81 -7.09 21.46
CA VAL A 44 -2.99 -6.52 22.81
C VAL A 44 -1.91 -5.48 23.09
N ASP A 45 -0.64 -5.77 22.76
CA ASP A 45 0.45 -4.79 22.87
C ASP A 45 0.17 -3.54 22.03
N GLY A 46 -0.36 -3.72 20.82
CA GLY A 46 -0.74 -2.61 19.95
C GLY A 46 -1.90 -1.78 20.50
N TYR A 47 -2.89 -2.44 21.09
CA TYR A 47 -3.99 -1.80 21.80
C TYR A 47 -3.48 -0.99 23.01
N ASN A 48 -2.59 -1.57 23.82
CA ASN A 48 -1.98 -0.89 24.96
C ASN A 48 -1.14 0.31 24.53
N TRP A 49 -0.39 0.20 23.43
CA TRP A 49 0.37 1.32 22.85
C TRP A 49 -0.56 2.45 22.35
N LEU A 50 -1.70 2.14 21.75
CA LEU A 50 -2.68 3.16 21.35
C LEU A 50 -3.24 3.90 22.58
N HIS A 51 -3.49 3.19 23.68
CA HIS A 51 -3.89 3.80 24.96
C HIS A 51 -2.78 4.66 25.57
N PHE A 52 -1.53 4.20 25.50
CA PHE A 52 -0.39 5.02 25.90
C PHE A 52 -0.37 6.35 25.13
N LEU A 53 -0.51 6.33 23.82
CA LEU A 53 -0.59 7.57 23.03
C LEU A 53 -1.77 8.44 23.46
N HIS A 54 -2.93 7.84 23.71
CA HIS A 54 -4.13 8.54 24.18
C HIS A 54 -3.90 9.28 25.49
N GLU A 55 -3.29 8.65 26.49
CA GLU A 55 -3.01 9.23 27.80
C GLU A 55 -2.09 10.47 27.72
N PHE A 56 -1.20 10.51 26.76
CA PHE A 56 -0.31 11.64 26.53
C PHE A 56 -0.84 12.68 25.51
N GLY A 57 -2.00 12.40 24.89
CA GLY A 57 -2.55 13.25 23.83
C GLY A 57 -1.67 13.27 22.59
N TRP A 58 -0.98 12.18 22.30
CA TRP A 58 -0.12 12.04 21.12
C TRP A 58 -0.81 11.25 20.03
N GLY A 59 -0.48 11.61 18.79
CA GLY A 59 -0.83 10.81 17.63
C GLY A 59 0.24 9.76 17.32
N GLY A 60 -0.11 8.78 16.48
CA GLY A 60 0.82 7.71 16.14
C GLY A 60 0.58 7.05 14.79
N ILE A 61 1.56 6.26 14.37
CA ILE A 61 1.59 5.48 13.14
C ILE A 61 1.57 4.00 13.50
N LEU A 62 0.44 3.33 13.28
CA LEU A 62 0.35 1.87 13.37
C LEU A 62 0.81 1.27 12.03
N ALA A 63 2.08 0.84 12.01
CA ALA A 63 2.82 0.46 10.81
C ALA A 63 3.09 -1.05 10.71
N ASP A 64 2.28 -1.88 11.36
CA ASP A 64 2.36 -3.34 11.27
C ASP A 64 2.25 -3.83 9.83
N ASP A 65 2.93 -4.91 9.51
CA ASP A 65 2.81 -5.57 8.22
C ASP A 65 1.34 -5.84 7.85
N MET A 66 1.06 -5.88 6.55
CA MET A 66 -0.29 -6.19 6.08
C MET A 66 -0.73 -7.57 6.56
N GLY A 67 -2.00 -7.69 6.99
CA GLY A 67 -2.56 -8.95 7.47
C GLY A 67 -2.32 -9.26 8.95
N LEU A 68 -1.62 -8.39 9.70
CA LEU A 68 -1.45 -8.51 11.16
C LEU A 68 -2.64 -7.94 11.96
N GLY A 69 -3.74 -7.57 11.31
CA GLY A 69 -4.96 -7.15 12.01
C GLY A 69 -4.91 -5.71 12.54
N LYS A 70 -4.34 -4.76 11.80
CA LYS A 70 -4.39 -3.33 12.17
C LYS A 70 -5.82 -2.83 12.39
N THR A 71 -6.76 -3.27 11.53
CA THR A 71 -8.17 -2.85 11.62
C THR A 71 -8.83 -3.32 12.91
N ILE A 72 -8.64 -4.59 13.31
CA ILE A 72 -9.22 -5.08 14.56
C ILE A 72 -8.60 -4.40 15.77
N GLN A 73 -7.30 -4.14 15.80
CA GLN A 73 -6.66 -3.37 16.87
C GLN A 73 -7.30 -1.98 16.99
N MET A 74 -7.52 -1.31 15.84
CA MET A 74 -8.15 0.02 15.81
C MET A 74 -9.62 -0.02 16.21
N ILE A 75 -10.41 -1.00 15.75
CA ILE A 75 -11.81 -1.17 16.16
C ILE A 75 -11.90 -1.39 17.68
N THR A 76 -11.05 -2.25 18.23
CA THR A 76 -11.00 -2.51 19.69
C THR A 76 -10.64 -1.24 20.45
N PHE A 77 -9.68 -0.47 19.98
CA PHE A 77 -9.30 0.80 20.61
C PHE A 77 -10.43 1.83 20.53
N LEU A 78 -11.09 2.00 19.37
CA LEU A 78 -12.22 2.92 19.23
C LEU A 78 -13.40 2.52 20.13
N LYS A 79 -13.68 1.21 20.24
CA LYS A 79 -14.72 0.72 21.17
C LYS A 79 -14.42 1.09 22.61
N SER A 80 -13.17 0.93 23.05
CA SER A 80 -12.79 1.32 24.43
C SER A 80 -12.94 2.82 24.67
N LEU A 81 -12.66 3.67 23.67
CA LEU A 81 -12.89 5.12 23.76
C LEU A 81 -14.37 5.46 23.87
N VAL A 82 -15.21 4.78 23.11
CA VAL A 82 -16.68 4.95 23.18
C VAL A 82 -17.19 4.54 24.56
N ASP A 83 -16.68 3.45 25.14
CA ASP A 83 -17.03 3.03 26.49
C ASP A 83 -16.57 4.03 27.56
N MET A 84 -15.54 4.83 27.31
CA MET A 84 -15.10 5.97 28.12
C MET A 84 -15.88 7.28 27.83
N GLY A 85 -16.88 7.24 26.97
CA GLY A 85 -17.69 8.40 26.60
C GLY A 85 -17.05 9.31 25.53
N ILE A 86 -16.04 8.84 24.82
CA ILE A 86 -15.41 9.56 23.72
C ILE A 86 -15.90 8.97 22.39
N SER A 87 -16.74 9.69 21.68
CA SER A 87 -17.34 9.28 20.39
C SER A 87 -17.01 10.25 19.27
N ASN A 88 -17.72 10.20 18.15
CA ASN A 88 -17.53 11.07 17.00
C ASN A 88 -16.13 10.92 16.38
N HIS A 89 -15.74 9.71 16.04
CA HIS A 89 -14.49 9.43 15.35
C HIS A 89 -14.68 9.48 13.83
N LEU A 90 -13.66 9.95 13.10
CA LEU A 90 -13.62 9.94 11.63
C LEU A 90 -12.58 8.96 11.13
N VAL A 91 -12.98 7.99 10.33
CA VAL A 91 -12.08 7.07 9.62
C VAL A 91 -12.10 7.39 8.13
N VAL A 92 -10.94 7.69 7.58
CA VAL A 92 -10.76 8.01 6.15
C VAL A 92 -10.01 6.85 5.50
N VAL A 93 -10.63 6.24 4.50
CA VAL A 93 -10.10 5.05 3.85
C VAL A 93 -10.06 5.20 2.32
N PRO A 94 -9.25 4.43 1.60
CA PRO A 94 -9.45 4.22 0.16
C PRO A 94 -10.86 3.67 -0.11
N THR A 95 -11.47 4.06 -1.23
CA THR A 95 -12.83 3.64 -1.59
C THR A 95 -13.01 2.12 -1.57
N SER A 96 -11.98 1.39 -1.92
CA SER A 96 -11.97 -0.08 -1.94
C SER A 96 -11.99 -0.73 -0.54
N LEU A 97 -11.67 0.01 0.50
CA LEU A 97 -11.66 -0.46 1.89
C LEU A 97 -12.95 -0.20 2.66
N LEU A 98 -13.86 0.61 2.13
CA LEU A 98 -15.13 0.89 2.80
C LEU A 98 -15.87 -0.39 3.20
N PHE A 99 -16.01 -1.31 2.25
CA PHE A 99 -16.65 -2.61 2.49
C PHE A 99 -15.91 -3.45 3.54
N ASN A 100 -14.57 -3.43 3.54
CA ASN A 100 -13.79 -4.20 4.49
C ASN A 100 -13.97 -3.67 5.92
N TRP A 101 -13.97 -2.35 6.12
CA TRP A 101 -14.24 -1.74 7.42
C TRP A 101 -15.63 -2.07 7.94
N GLU A 102 -16.66 -1.94 7.08
CA GLU A 102 -18.03 -2.32 7.41
C GLU A 102 -18.12 -3.80 7.82
N HIS A 103 -17.51 -4.68 7.05
CA HIS A 103 -17.51 -6.11 7.33
C HIS A 103 -16.81 -6.42 8.66
N GLU A 104 -15.64 -5.83 8.91
CA GLU A 104 -14.87 -6.06 10.15
C GLU A 104 -15.59 -5.49 11.38
N ILE A 105 -16.20 -4.31 11.31
CA ILE A 105 -17.01 -3.77 12.41
C ILE A 105 -18.19 -4.69 12.73
N ASN A 106 -18.97 -5.09 11.73
CA ASN A 106 -20.12 -5.98 11.92
C ASN A 106 -19.72 -7.35 12.48
N LYS A 107 -18.54 -7.84 12.11
CA LYS A 107 -18.00 -9.12 12.59
C LYS A 107 -17.48 -9.04 14.02
N PHE A 108 -16.67 -8.03 14.32
CA PHE A 108 -15.91 -7.99 15.58
C PHE A 108 -16.52 -7.08 16.65
N CYS A 109 -17.25 -6.05 16.26
CA CYS A 109 -17.83 -5.10 17.20
C CYS A 109 -19.17 -4.53 16.70
N PRO A 110 -20.23 -5.37 16.58
CA PRO A 110 -21.53 -4.94 16.06
C PRO A 110 -22.24 -3.91 16.97
N SER A 111 -21.78 -3.72 18.20
CA SER A 111 -22.29 -2.68 19.10
C SER A 111 -21.82 -1.27 18.77
N LEU A 112 -20.78 -1.11 17.95
CA LEU A 112 -20.24 0.18 17.54
C LEU A 112 -21.14 0.79 16.45
N LYS A 113 -21.76 1.93 16.75
CA LYS A 113 -22.64 2.63 15.80
C LYS A 113 -21.81 3.38 14.78
N TYR A 114 -21.87 2.98 13.53
CA TYR A 114 -21.13 3.62 12.45
C TYR A 114 -22.05 4.15 11.34
N HIS A 115 -21.56 5.16 10.62
CA HIS A 115 -22.17 5.67 9.40
C HIS A 115 -21.17 5.70 8.25
N ILE A 116 -21.55 5.16 7.08
CA ILE A 116 -20.75 5.24 5.86
C ILE A 116 -21.12 6.49 5.10
N TYR A 117 -20.30 7.52 5.22
CA TYR A 117 -20.48 8.78 4.50
C TYR A 117 -19.83 8.67 3.11
N TYR A 118 -20.61 8.13 2.16
CA TYR A 118 -20.16 7.88 0.79
C TYR A 118 -21.33 7.83 -0.20
N GLY A 119 -21.08 8.08 -1.49
CA GLY A 119 -22.06 8.01 -2.57
C GLY A 119 -22.58 9.38 -3.02
N SER A 120 -23.32 9.38 -4.14
CA SER A 120 -23.95 10.60 -4.71
C SER A 120 -25.17 11.07 -3.93
N ASP A 121 -25.88 10.12 -3.33
CA ASP A 121 -27.20 10.34 -2.69
C ASP A 121 -27.06 10.61 -1.19
N ARG A 122 -25.80 10.82 -0.71
CA ARG A 122 -25.55 11.16 0.69
C ARG A 122 -26.15 12.50 1.06
N GLU A 123 -26.65 12.59 2.28
CA GLU A 123 -27.14 13.84 2.84
C GLU A 123 -25.98 14.87 2.95
N LYS A 124 -26.26 16.10 2.52
CA LYS A 124 -25.35 17.23 2.74
C LYS A 124 -25.58 17.78 4.15
N ASN A 125 -24.64 17.78 5.02
CA ASN A 125 -24.75 18.15 6.44
C ASN A 125 -25.56 17.18 7.32
N PRO A 126 -25.26 15.88 7.31
CA PRO A 126 -25.97 14.94 8.19
C PRO A 126 -25.70 15.25 9.66
N ASP A 127 -26.67 14.96 10.52
CA ASP A 127 -26.44 14.88 11.95
C ASP A 127 -25.75 13.55 12.27
N TRP A 128 -24.57 13.62 12.85
CA TRP A 128 -23.79 12.44 13.23
C TRP A 128 -23.77 12.18 14.74
N SER A 129 -24.59 12.90 15.52
CA SER A 129 -24.63 12.78 16.99
C SER A 129 -24.95 11.37 17.48
N ASP A 130 -25.71 10.60 16.69
CA ASP A 130 -26.10 9.23 17.03
C ASP A 130 -25.07 8.16 16.66
N TYR A 131 -23.96 8.57 16.02
CA TYR A 131 -22.93 7.64 15.55
C TYR A 131 -21.62 7.81 16.33
N ASP A 132 -21.01 6.69 16.66
CA ASP A 132 -19.70 6.64 17.30
C ASP A 132 -18.60 6.89 16.27
N LEU A 133 -18.83 6.42 15.03
CA LEU A 133 -17.84 6.37 13.97
C LEU A 133 -18.42 6.78 12.62
N ILE A 134 -17.73 7.68 11.94
CA ILE A 134 -18.01 8.06 10.57
C ILE A 134 -16.91 7.54 9.68
N ILE A 135 -17.27 6.77 8.65
CA ILE A 135 -16.33 6.21 7.68
C ILE A 135 -16.51 6.91 6.34
N THR A 136 -15.44 7.48 5.80
CA THR A 136 -15.46 8.18 4.51
C THR A 136 -14.23 7.87 3.68
N THR A 137 -14.14 8.45 2.48
CA THR A 137 -13.01 8.23 1.57
C THR A 137 -12.13 9.45 1.45
N TYR A 138 -10.86 9.24 1.04
CA TYR A 138 -9.94 10.33 0.70
C TYR A 138 -10.51 11.30 -0.35
N GLY A 139 -11.29 10.79 -1.30
CA GLY A 139 -11.94 11.62 -2.32
C GLY A 139 -12.95 12.61 -1.71
N LEU A 140 -13.83 12.10 -0.84
CA LEU A 140 -14.81 12.93 -0.14
C LEU A 140 -14.17 13.83 0.89
N MET A 141 -13.19 13.36 1.64
CA MET A 141 -12.41 14.22 2.53
C MET A 141 -11.85 15.45 1.80
N VAL A 142 -11.37 15.31 0.56
CA VAL A 142 -10.88 16.45 -0.23
C VAL A 142 -12.02 17.35 -0.71
N SER A 143 -13.10 16.78 -1.25
CA SER A 143 -14.21 17.58 -1.80
C SER A 143 -15.00 18.33 -0.74
N GLU A 144 -15.05 17.81 0.48
CA GLU A 144 -15.85 18.35 1.59
C GLU A 144 -14.99 18.81 2.77
N ALA A 145 -13.70 19.07 2.53
CA ALA A 145 -12.75 19.44 3.57
C ALA A 145 -13.20 20.63 4.42
N ASN A 146 -13.78 21.66 3.81
CA ASN A 146 -14.28 22.85 4.52
C ASN A 146 -15.44 22.52 5.46
N GLN A 147 -16.35 21.65 5.05
CA GLN A 147 -17.48 21.20 5.86
C GLN A 147 -17.03 20.34 7.03
N LEU A 148 -16.16 19.36 6.75
CA LEU A 148 -15.61 18.46 7.75
C LEU A 148 -14.76 19.22 8.79
N SER A 149 -14.06 20.29 8.39
CA SER A 149 -13.24 21.11 9.29
C SER A 149 -14.03 21.96 10.28
N GLN A 150 -15.35 22.12 10.07
CA GLN A 150 -16.24 22.82 11.02
C GLN A 150 -16.60 21.93 12.22
N ARG A 151 -16.36 20.63 12.13
CA ARG A 151 -16.62 19.65 13.20
C ARG A 151 -15.32 19.32 13.94
N GLU A 152 -15.44 19.01 15.21
CA GLU A 152 -14.37 18.49 16.01
C GLU A 152 -14.59 16.99 16.26
N PHE A 153 -13.62 16.17 15.88
CA PHE A 153 -13.68 14.72 16.05
C PHE A 153 -12.92 14.29 17.29
N GLY A 154 -13.36 13.21 17.94
CA GLY A 154 -12.59 12.59 19.00
C GLY A 154 -11.23 12.09 18.46
N TYR A 155 -11.28 11.32 17.39
CA TYR A 155 -10.11 10.86 16.63
C TYR A 155 -10.33 11.03 15.13
N ILE A 156 -9.23 11.29 14.39
CA ILE A 156 -9.17 11.10 12.94
C ILE A 156 -8.18 9.97 12.65
N ILE A 157 -8.66 8.93 11.99
CA ILE A 157 -7.87 7.79 11.58
C ILE A 157 -7.74 7.80 10.04
N LEU A 158 -6.51 7.76 9.53
CA LEU A 158 -6.25 7.61 8.10
C LEU A 158 -5.72 6.21 7.84
N ASP A 159 -6.50 5.38 7.15
CA ASP A 159 -6.05 4.06 6.72
C ASP A 159 -5.38 4.13 5.34
N GLU A 160 -4.35 3.31 5.10
CA GLU A 160 -3.46 3.39 3.94
C GLU A 160 -2.91 4.82 3.76
N SER A 161 -2.26 5.32 4.82
CA SER A 161 -1.85 6.73 4.94
C SER A 161 -0.82 7.20 3.91
N GLN A 162 -0.24 6.31 3.12
CA GLN A 162 0.53 6.70 1.93
C GLN A 162 -0.27 7.60 0.98
N ALA A 163 -1.59 7.63 1.10
CA ALA A 163 -2.45 8.57 0.36
C ALA A 163 -2.13 10.05 0.63
N ILE A 164 -1.50 10.37 1.77
CA ILE A 164 -1.09 11.73 2.17
C ILE A 164 0.43 11.95 2.17
N LYS A 165 1.24 11.04 1.63
CA LYS A 165 2.71 11.10 1.65
C LYS A 165 3.32 12.38 1.06
N ASN A 166 2.61 13.06 0.16
CA ASN A 166 3.04 14.29 -0.45
C ASN A 166 2.42 15.52 0.24
N PRO A 167 3.21 16.35 0.97
CA PRO A 167 2.72 17.54 1.67
C PRO A 167 2.09 18.61 0.78
N THR A 168 2.39 18.60 -0.52
CA THR A 168 1.81 19.56 -1.47
C THR A 168 0.47 19.10 -2.05
N SER A 169 0.12 17.82 -1.84
CA SER A 169 -1.10 17.22 -2.39
C SER A 169 -2.39 17.81 -1.78
N LYS A 170 -3.48 17.78 -2.56
CA LYS A 170 -4.80 18.15 -2.07
C LYS A 170 -5.27 17.30 -0.89
N ARG A 171 -4.90 15.99 -0.89
CA ARG A 171 -5.27 15.06 0.19
C ARG A 171 -4.59 15.42 1.50
N TYR A 172 -3.28 15.69 1.47
CA TYR A 172 -2.57 16.13 2.68
C TYR A 172 -3.13 17.42 3.22
N LYS A 173 -3.31 18.46 2.37
CA LYS A 173 -3.86 19.75 2.77
C LYS A 173 -5.27 19.62 3.37
N ALA A 174 -6.12 18.79 2.77
CA ALA A 174 -7.45 18.51 3.29
C ALA A 174 -7.40 17.81 4.66
N ALA A 175 -6.52 16.83 4.83
CA ALA A 175 -6.35 16.14 6.12
C ALA A 175 -5.86 17.09 7.22
N MET A 176 -4.92 17.99 6.91
CA MET A 176 -4.35 18.93 7.90
C MET A 176 -5.32 19.95 8.46
N ILE A 177 -6.36 20.36 7.70
CA ILE A 177 -7.36 21.35 8.19
C ILE A 177 -8.46 20.73 9.06
N LEU A 178 -8.58 19.39 9.09
CA LEU A 178 -9.54 18.72 9.95
C LEU A 178 -9.18 18.88 11.42
N LYS A 179 -10.19 19.02 12.27
CA LYS A 179 -10.01 19.20 13.71
C LYS A 179 -10.30 17.90 14.45
N ALA A 180 -9.38 17.48 15.31
CA ALA A 180 -9.56 16.32 16.18
C ALA A 180 -8.73 16.49 17.45
N LYS A 181 -9.16 15.82 18.53
CA LYS A 181 -8.35 15.73 19.76
C LYS A 181 -7.07 14.96 19.52
N ASN A 182 -7.16 13.83 18.81
CA ASN A 182 -6.00 13.00 18.47
C ASN A 182 -6.10 12.48 17.02
N ARG A 183 -4.96 12.03 16.50
CA ARG A 183 -4.83 11.57 15.12
C ARG A 183 -3.98 10.30 15.06
N ILE A 184 -4.47 9.29 14.33
CA ILE A 184 -3.73 8.04 14.10
C ILE A 184 -3.68 7.79 12.59
N VAL A 185 -2.58 7.26 12.11
CA VAL A 185 -2.49 6.72 10.76
C VAL A 185 -2.17 5.23 10.80
N MET A 186 -2.72 4.49 9.85
CA MET A 186 -2.47 3.08 9.64
C MET A 186 -1.85 2.88 8.27
N THR A 187 -0.80 2.08 8.20
CA THR A 187 -0.14 1.73 6.94
C THR A 187 0.64 0.43 7.09
N GLY A 188 0.77 -0.35 6.01
CA GLY A 188 1.73 -1.47 5.96
C GLY A 188 3.12 -1.03 5.51
N THR A 189 3.24 0.18 4.96
CA THR A 189 4.47 0.71 4.36
C THR A 189 4.67 2.17 4.77
N PRO A 190 5.20 2.46 5.98
CA PRO A 190 5.36 3.83 6.49
C PRO A 190 6.33 4.68 5.65
N ILE A 191 7.29 4.02 5.01
CA ILE A 191 8.24 4.62 4.07
C ILE A 191 8.16 3.80 2.79
N GLU A 192 7.66 4.39 1.72
CA GLU A 192 7.61 3.74 0.40
C GLU A 192 8.77 4.17 -0.50
N ASN A 193 9.05 5.47 -0.49
CA ASN A 193 9.90 6.11 -1.49
C ASN A 193 11.19 6.69 -0.94
N ASN A 194 11.05 7.42 0.12
CA ASN A 194 12.14 8.15 0.75
C ASN A 194 11.72 8.55 2.17
N THR A 195 12.69 8.97 2.94
CA THR A 195 12.49 9.43 4.32
C THR A 195 11.48 10.60 4.42
N PHE A 196 11.29 11.36 3.32
CA PHE A 196 10.33 12.46 3.28
C PHE A 196 8.85 12.04 3.33
N ASP A 197 8.53 10.80 2.95
CA ASP A 197 7.18 10.24 3.10
C ASP A 197 6.76 10.20 4.58
N LEU A 198 7.73 10.00 5.47
CA LEU A 198 7.54 9.99 6.92
C LEU A 198 7.19 11.38 7.47
N TYR A 199 7.77 12.45 6.89
CA TYR A 199 7.46 13.82 7.30
C TYR A 199 5.95 14.10 7.23
N ALA A 200 5.31 13.74 6.11
CA ALA A 200 3.89 14.02 5.92
C ALA A 200 3.01 13.31 6.96
N GLN A 201 3.30 12.04 7.21
CA GLN A 201 2.56 11.24 8.18
C GLN A 201 2.78 11.74 9.60
N MET A 202 4.03 11.97 10.00
CA MET A 202 4.38 12.49 11.34
C MET A 202 3.81 13.90 11.59
N SER A 203 3.87 14.78 10.59
CA SER A 203 3.29 16.12 10.70
C SER A 203 1.75 16.11 10.80
N PHE A 204 1.10 15.08 10.25
CA PHE A 204 -0.32 14.89 10.43
C PHE A 204 -0.66 14.41 11.84
N VAL A 205 0.03 13.37 12.34
CA VAL A 205 -0.30 12.78 13.65
C VAL A 205 0.17 13.65 14.82
N ASN A 206 1.31 14.31 14.71
CA ASN A 206 1.87 15.18 15.74
C ASN A 206 2.28 16.53 15.10
N PRO A 207 1.32 17.46 14.87
CA PRO A 207 1.64 18.78 14.35
C PRO A 207 2.64 19.51 15.23
N GLY A 208 3.70 20.04 14.63
CA GLY A 208 4.76 20.76 15.36
C GLY A 208 5.94 19.89 15.78
N LEU A 209 5.92 18.57 15.62
CA LEU A 209 7.08 17.69 15.88
C LEU A 209 8.28 18.09 15.01
N PHE A 210 8.03 18.41 13.75
CA PHE A 210 9.03 18.96 12.84
C PHE A 210 8.69 20.41 12.48
N ILE A 211 9.69 21.28 12.41
CA ILE A 211 9.51 22.72 12.16
C ILE A 211 8.74 22.95 10.85
N ASN A 212 9.24 22.41 9.74
CA ASN A 212 8.59 22.45 8.42
C ASN A 212 9.21 21.43 7.45
N ALA A 213 8.59 21.28 6.29
CA ALA A 213 9.01 20.35 5.25
C ALA A 213 10.43 20.62 4.71
N GLU A 214 10.81 21.88 4.57
CA GLU A 214 12.11 22.27 4.03
C GLU A 214 13.24 21.94 5.03
N SER A 215 13.04 22.25 6.31
CA SER A 215 13.95 21.89 7.38
C SER A 215 14.12 20.37 7.50
N PHE A 216 13.02 19.62 7.45
CA PHE A 216 13.07 18.16 7.47
C PHE A 216 13.86 17.59 6.29
N LYS A 217 13.61 18.09 5.09
CA LYS A 217 14.34 17.69 3.90
C LYS A 217 15.83 17.95 4.00
N LYS A 218 16.22 19.12 4.52
CA LYS A 218 17.63 19.52 4.67
C LYS A 218 18.34 18.71 5.76
N ASN A 219 17.69 18.51 6.91
CA ASN A 219 18.34 17.95 8.10
C ASN A 219 18.27 16.42 8.15
N TYR A 220 17.26 15.79 7.56
CA TYR A 220 17.03 14.35 7.62
C TYR A 220 16.99 13.69 6.24
N SER A 221 16.08 14.09 5.35
CA SER A 221 15.85 13.37 4.10
C SER A 221 17.07 13.38 3.19
N LEU A 222 17.65 14.54 2.88
CA LEU A 222 18.84 14.62 2.05
C LEU A 222 20.07 13.90 2.63
N PRO A 223 20.41 14.07 3.94
CA PRO A 223 21.51 13.33 4.54
C PRO A 223 21.34 11.82 4.50
N ILE A 224 20.12 11.32 4.75
CA ILE A 224 19.83 9.88 4.77
C ILE A 224 19.74 9.35 3.34
N ASP A 225 18.83 9.91 2.52
CA ASP A 225 18.47 9.33 1.22
C ASP A 225 19.58 9.52 0.16
N LYS A 226 20.31 10.63 0.19
CA LYS A 226 21.34 10.94 -0.80
C LYS A 226 22.76 10.57 -0.36
N TYR A 227 23.06 10.73 0.92
CA TYR A 227 24.41 10.56 1.43
C TYR A 227 24.57 9.35 2.34
N GLY A 228 23.51 8.56 2.59
CA GLY A 228 23.58 7.34 3.41
C GLY A 228 24.02 7.60 4.86
N ASN A 229 23.66 8.75 5.44
CA ASN A 229 24.14 9.12 6.78
C ASN A 229 23.41 8.31 7.86
N HIS A 230 24.04 7.24 8.34
CA HIS A 230 23.51 6.35 9.35
C HIS A 230 23.32 7.02 10.73
N GLN A 231 24.12 8.01 11.08
CA GLN A 231 23.97 8.72 12.35
C GLN A 231 22.67 9.52 12.35
N VAL A 232 22.40 10.30 11.30
CA VAL A 232 21.16 11.07 11.15
C VAL A 232 19.94 10.13 11.08
N ALA A 233 20.07 8.98 10.42
CA ALA A 233 19.02 7.97 10.40
C ALA A 233 18.71 7.42 11.79
N SER A 234 19.74 7.13 12.61
CA SER A 234 19.58 6.67 13.99
C SER A 234 18.95 7.75 14.88
N GLU A 235 19.34 9.01 14.73
CA GLU A 235 18.74 10.13 15.46
C GLU A 235 17.26 10.31 15.12
N LEU A 236 16.91 10.28 13.84
CA LEU A 236 15.53 10.34 13.40
C LEU A 236 14.72 9.15 13.95
N SER A 237 15.25 7.94 13.84
CA SER A 237 14.61 6.71 14.34
C SER A 237 14.29 6.81 15.83
N LYS A 238 15.21 7.29 16.66
CA LYS A 238 15.00 7.50 18.11
C LYS A 238 13.91 8.53 18.38
N MET A 239 13.85 9.60 17.58
CA MET A 239 12.86 10.66 17.74
C MET A 239 11.45 10.18 17.44
N ILE A 240 11.28 9.33 16.43
CA ILE A 240 9.95 8.88 15.97
C ILE A 240 9.48 7.57 16.64
N SER A 241 10.40 6.81 17.24
CA SER A 241 10.10 5.48 17.80
C SER A 241 8.94 5.45 18.80
N PRO A 242 8.67 6.45 19.66
CA PRO A 242 7.51 6.43 20.54
C PRO A 242 6.18 6.52 19.78
N PHE A 243 6.19 7.13 18.59
CA PHE A 243 5.02 7.44 17.78
C PHE A 243 4.80 6.47 16.63
N MET A 244 5.63 5.42 16.52
CA MET A 244 5.53 4.43 15.45
C MET A 244 5.64 3.01 16.00
N LEU A 245 4.59 2.23 15.82
CA LEU A 245 4.61 0.80 16.11
C LEU A 245 4.66 0.02 14.81
N ARG A 246 5.75 -0.73 14.59
CA ARG A 246 5.95 -1.57 13.40
C ARG A 246 6.39 -2.96 13.80
N ARG A 247 5.61 -3.96 13.40
CA ARG A 247 5.93 -5.39 13.59
C ARG A 247 5.83 -6.11 12.25
N THR A 248 6.75 -7.04 12.03
CA THR A 248 6.75 -7.88 10.83
C THR A 248 6.09 -9.22 11.12
N LYS A 249 5.52 -9.85 10.09
CA LYS A 249 4.93 -11.19 10.20
C LYS A 249 5.91 -12.22 10.73
N GLU A 250 7.16 -12.13 10.30
CA GLU A 250 8.22 -13.04 10.73
C GLU A 250 8.44 -13.04 12.25
N HIS A 251 8.25 -11.90 12.89
CA HIS A 251 8.45 -11.77 14.34
C HIS A 251 7.24 -12.18 15.16
N VAL A 252 6.02 -11.90 14.70
CA VAL A 252 4.83 -12.02 15.55
C VAL A 252 3.83 -13.08 15.12
N ALA A 253 3.89 -13.56 13.88
CA ALA A 253 2.94 -14.54 13.33
C ALA A 253 3.64 -15.85 12.95
N LYS A 254 4.27 -16.47 13.94
CA LYS A 254 5.06 -17.71 13.76
C LYS A 254 4.22 -18.92 13.31
N GLU A 255 2.90 -18.84 13.47
CA GLU A 255 1.95 -19.86 13.05
C GLU A 255 1.58 -19.76 11.56
N LEU A 256 1.92 -18.66 10.87
CA LEU A 256 1.71 -18.59 9.45
C LEU A 256 2.53 -19.67 8.73
N PRO A 257 1.92 -20.38 7.77
CA PRO A 257 2.65 -21.37 7.00
C PRO A 257 3.79 -20.72 6.22
N GLU A 258 4.73 -21.53 5.77
CA GLU A 258 5.89 -21.05 4.99
C GLU A 258 5.45 -20.35 3.71
N LYS A 259 6.06 -19.18 3.42
CA LYS A 259 5.94 -18.49 2.14
C LYS A 259 7.18 -18.77 1.30
N THR A 260 6.98 -19.23 0.07
CA THR A 260 8.05 -19.40 -0.92
C THR A 260 7.86 -18.39 -2.05
N GLU A 261 8.91 -17.68 -2.41
CA GLU A 261 8.92 -16.78 -3.56
C GLU A 261 9.91 -17.32 -4.60
N ASP A 262 9.46 -17.45 -5.85
CA ASP A 262 10.26 -18.01 -6.93
C ASP A 262 10.02 -17.26 -8.24
N VAL A 263 10.88 -17.47 -9.23
CA VAL A 263 10.85 -16.81 -10.53
C VAL A 263 10.59 -17.84 -11.63
N ILE A 264 9.56 -17.60 -12.43
CA ILE A 264 9.31 -18.32 -13.67
C ILE A 264 10.00 -17.56 -14.80
N TYR A 265 11.06 -18.13 -15.34
CA TYR A 265 11.75 -17.60 -16.50
C TYR A 265 11.05 -18.04 -17.79
N CYS A 266 10.55 -17.06 -18.55
CA CYS A 266 9.82 -17.25 -19.80
C CYS A 266 10.74 -16.97 -21.00
N GLU A 267 10.95 -17.92 -21.88
CA GLU A 267 11.73 -17.75 -23.10
C GLU A 267 10.80 -17.33 -24.26
N MET A 268 11.00 -16.13 -24.80
CA MET A 268 10.21 -15.64 -25.94
C MET A 268 10.41 -16.53 -27.16
N ASP A 269 9.31 -16.87 -27.83
CA ASP A 269 9.37 -17.48 -29.15
C ASP A 269 9.96 -16.51 -30.19
N LYS A 270 10.30 -17.03 -31.39
CA LYS A 270 10.97 -16.25 -32.44
C LYS A 270 10.14 -15.02 -32.88
N ALA A 271 8.82 -15.12 -32.87
CA ALA A 271 7.95 -14.05 -33.30
C ALA A 271 7.92 -12.91 -32.27
N GLN A 272 7.67 -13.24 -30.99
CA GLN A 272 7.67 -12.29 -29.89
C GLN A 272 9.06 -11.64 -29.71
N ARG A 273 10.13 -12.43 -29.82
CA ARG A 273 11.53 -11.94 -29.73
C ARG A 273 11.84 -10.93 -30.83
N LYS A 274 11.46 -11.21 -32.07
CA LYS A 274 11.66 -10.29 -33.19
C LYS A 274 10.99 -8.94 -32.96
N VAL A 275 9.76 -8.94 -32.45
CA VAL A 275 9.05 -7.69 -32.10
C VAL A 275 9.81 -6.96 -30.99
N TYR A 276 10.21 -7.66 -29.92
CA TYR A 276 10.94 -7.07 -28.80
C TYR A 276 12.27 -6.41 -29.27
N ASP A 277 13.06 -7.11 -30.06
CA ASP A 277 14.37 -6.63 -30.50
C ASP A 277 14.25 -5.43 -31.46
N ASN A 278 13.24 -5.42 -32.34
CA ASN A 278 12.96 -4.28 -33.21
C ASN A 278 12.68 -3.01 -32.38
N TYR A 279 11.74 -3.07 -31.46
CA TYR A 279 11.39 -1.94 -30.60
C TYR A 279 12.55 -1.52 -29.68
N ARG A 280 13.28 -2.47 -29.12
CA ARG A 280 14.47 -2.18 -28.31
C ARG A 280 15.51 -1.39 -29.10
N ASN A 281 15.83 -1.83 -30.31
CA ASN A 281 16.83 -1.18 -31.17
C ASN A 281 16.38 0.20 -31.63
N GLU A 282 15.10 0.35 -31.98
CA GLU A 282 14.51 1.64 -32.35
C GLU A 282 14.62 2.65 -31.22
N TYR A 283 14.10 2.31 -30.04
CA TYR A 283 14.15 3.20 -28.88
C TYR A 283 15.56 3.47 -28.37
N ARG A 284 16.47 2.49 -28.46
CA ARG A 284 17.86 2.70 -28.13
C ARG A 284 18.48 3.80 -29.02
N ASN A 285 18.26 3.74 -30.31
CA ASN A 285 18.78 4.73 -31.27
C ASN A 285 18.16 6.11 -31.05
N GLU A 286 16.85 6.17 -30.85
CA GLU A 286 16.12 7.41 -30.56
C GLU A 286 16.62 8.07 -29.28
N ILE A 287 16.72 7.32 -28.19
CA ILE A 287 17.16 7.83 -26.87
C ILE A 287 18.61 8.30 -26.93
N LEU A 288 19.50 7.57 -27.60
CA LEU A 288 20.88 8.01 -27.78
C LEU A 288 20.95 9.34 -28.52
N GLY A 289 20.22 9.50 -29.63
CA GLY A 289 20.16 10.76 -30.38
C GLY A 289 19.59 11.93 -29.55
N LEU A 290 18.59 11.68 -28.72
CA LEU A 290 18.00 12.69 -27.81
C LEU A 290 18.98 13.12 -26.70
N ILE A 291 19.71 12.17 -26.12
CA ILE A 291 20.71 12.47 -25.07
C ILE A 291 21.86 13.30 -25.63
N GLU A 292 22.32 12.98 -26.83
CA GLU A 292 23.39 13.72 -27.50
C GLU A 292 22.99 15.17 -27.82
N ASN A 293 21.74 15.39 -28.26
CA ASN A 293 21.26 16.69 -28.69
C ASN A 293 20.72 17.60 -27.59
N ASN A 294 20.03 17.02 -26.54
CA ASN A 294 19.22 17.79 -25.59
C ASN A 294 19.54 17.51 -24.10
N GLY A 295 20.46 16.60 -23.81
CA GLY A 295 20.74 16.16 -22.44
C GLY A 295 19.66 15.23 -21.86
N MET A 296 19.77 14.87 -20.57
CA MET A 296 18.92 13.86 -19.93
C MET A 296 17.47 14.28 -19.63
N GLN A 297 17.22 15.56 -19.31
CA GLN A 297 15.88 15.99 -18.84
C GLN A 297 14.76 15.92 -19.88
N PRO A 298 14.94 16.39 -21.11
CA PRO A 298 13.92 16.27 -22.16
C PRO A 298 13.67 14.84 -22.62
N SER A 299 14.63 13.93 -22.41
CA SER A 299 14.56 12.52 -22.82
C SER A 299 13.77 11.64 -21.85
N SER A 300 13.45 12.11 -20.65
CA SER A 300 12.85 11.29 -19.60
C SER A 300 11.46 10.72 -19.98
N LEU A 301 10.64 11.49 -20.69
CA LEU A 301 9.32 11.04 -21.15
C LEU A 301 9.43 9.94 -22.22
N HIS A 302 10.35 10.09 -23.15
CA HIS A 302 10.61 9.09 -24.20
C HIS A 302 11.17 7.80 -23.61
N VAL A 303 12.05 7.91 -22.60
CA VAL A 303 12.55 6.76 -21.83
C VAL A 303 11.40 5.99 -21.18
N LEU A 304 10.50 6.69 -20.49
CA LEU A 304 9.33 6.04 -19.85
C LEU A 304 8.42 5.36 -20.87
N GLN A 305 8.20 5.98 -22.04
CA GLN A 305 7.42 5.38 -23.13
C GLN A 305 8.09 4.11 -23.67
N ALA A 306 9.41 4.15 -23.90
CA ALA A 306 10.18 3.00 -24.35
C ALA A 306 10.09 1.84 -23.37
N LEU A 307 10.35 2.10 -22.06
CA LEU A 307 10.25 1.08 -21.02
C LEU A 307 8.83 0.49 -20.94
N MET A 308 7.79 1.32 -21.06
CA MET A 308 6.40 0.87 -21.05
C MET A 308 6.09 -0.04 -22.24
N LYS A 309 6.52 0.33 -23.47
CA LYS A 309 6.32 -0.46 -24.67
C LYS A 309 7.06 -1.79 -24.62
N LEU A 310 8.32 -1.80 -24.21
CA LEU A 310 9.10 -3.05 -24.05
C LEU A 310 8.46 -3.99 -23.02
N ARG A 311 7.92 -3.48 -21.91
CA ARG A 311 7.17 -4.29 -20.95
C ARG A 311 5.86 -4.84 -21.54
N GLN A 312 5.14 -4.07 -22.33
CA GLN A 312 3.95 -4.57 -23.02
C GLN A 312 4.32 -5.75 -23.92
N ILE A 313 5.43 -5.67 -24.65
CA ILE A 313 5.91 -6.75 -25.52
C ILE A 313 6.33 -7.97 -24.70
N CYS A 314 6.99 -7.80 -23.56
CA CYS A 314 7.30 -8.91 -22.64
C CYS A 314 6.04 -9.65 -22.20
N ASN A 315 4.95 -8.95 -21.94
CA ASN A 315 3.67 -9.55 -21.61
C ASN A 315 3.00 -10.18 -22.84
N SER A 316 2.75 -9.39 -23.86
CA SER A 316 2.21 -9.84 -25.15
C SER A 316 2.37 -8.75 -26.20
N PRO A 317 2.85 -9.04 -27.41
CA PRO A 317 2.86 -8.07 -28.51
C PRO A 317 1.48 -7.51 -28.86
N ALA A 318 0.41 -8.29 -28.61
CA ALA A 318 -0.97 -7.87 -28.84
C ALA A 318 -1.40 -6.64 -28.00
N LEU A 319 -0.64 -6.28 -26.95
CA LEU A 319 -0.89 -5.09 -26.13
C LEU A 319 -0.49 -3.78 -26.81
N LEU A 320 0.26 -3.83 -27.92
CA LEU A 320 0.64 -2.66 -28.69
C LEU A 320 -0.53 -2.07 -29.49
N ASN A 321 -1.64 -2.81 -29.63
CA ASN A 321 -2.82 -2.45 -30.45
C ASN A 321 -2.53 -2.18 -31.94
N GLU A 322 -1.46 -2.75 -32.47
CA GLU A 322 -1.08 -2.68 -33.88
C GLU A 322 -1.61 -3.90 -34.63
N GLU A 323 -2.12 -3.70 -35.85
CA GLU A 323 -2.70 -4.80 -36.65
C GLU A 323 -1.71 -5.95 -36.89
N GLU A 324 -0.42 -5.61 -37.10
CA GLU A 324 0.64 -6.58 -37.35
C GLU A 324 0.94 -7.48 -36.14
N ASN A 325 0.57 -7.02 -34.96
CA ASN A 325 0.82 -7.73 -33.68
C ASN A 325 -0.42 -8.47 -33.16
N LYS A 326 -1.57 -8.35 -33.84
CA LYS A 326 -2.77 -9.09 -33.50
C LYS A 326 -2.57 -10.58 -33.79
N GLY A 327 -2.69 -11.40 -32.76
CA GLY A 327 -2.55 -12.87 -32.87
C GLY A 327 -1.14 -13.39 -32.59
N ASN A 328 -0.17 -12.54 -32.26
CA ASN A 328 1.11 -13.01 -31.75
C ASN A 328 0.93 -13.61 -30.37
N ASP A 329 1.38 -14.85 -30.22
CA ASP A 329 1.32 -15.60 -28.97
C ASP A 329 2.16 -14.94 -27.89
N SER A 330 1.73 -15.06 -26.62
CA SER A 330 2.47 -14.63 -25.47
C SER A 330 3.07 -15.83 -24.74
N VAL A 331 4.39 -15.85 -24.60
CA VAL A 331 5.06 -16.92 -23.82
C VAL A 331 4.60 -16.95 -22.38
N LYS A 332 4.36 -15.78 -21.76
CA LYS A 332 3.86 -15.70 -20.37
C LYS A 332 2.47 -16.31 -20.23
N ILE A 333 1.58 -16.05 -21.20
CA ILE A 333 0.24 -16.67 -21.18
C ILE A 333 0.34 -18.17 -21.32
N LYS A 334 1.17 -18.69 -22.25
CA LYS A 334 1.39 -20.13 -22.43
C LYS A 334 1.88 -20.79 -21.15
N GLU A 335 2.92 -20.23 -20.53
CA GLU A 335 3.46 -20.74 -19.26
C GLU A 335 2.46 -20.65 -18.11
N LEU A 336 1.72 -19.55 -18.02
CA LEU A 336 0.70 -19.37 -16.99
C LEU A 336 -0.43 -20.40 -17.13
N ILE A 337 -0.93 -20.61 -18.34
CA ILE A 337 -1.99 -21.60 -18.61
C ILE A 337 -1.47 -23.03 -18.27
N ARG A 338 -0.25 -23.37 -18.70
CA ARG A 338 0.37 -24.63 -18.32
C ARG A 338 0.41 -24.84 -16.80
N HIS A 339 0.84 -23.81 -16.05
CA HIS A 339 0.84 -23.88 -14.58
C HIS A 339 -0.55 -24.01 -13.99
N ILE A 340 -1.56 -23.33 -14.57
CA ILE A 340 -2.95 -23.44 -14.13
C ILE A 340 -3.44 -24.89 -14.32
N GLU A 341 -3.25 -25.48 -15.49
CA GLU A 341 -3.66 -26.84 -15.79
C GLU A 341 -2.96 -27.88 -14.90
N GLU A 342 -1.64 -27.75 -14.69
CA GLU A 342 -0.86 -28.67 -13.87
C GLU A 342 -1.20 -28.60 -12.37
N LYS A 343 -1.60 -27.41 -11.85
CA LYS A 343 -1.69 -27.16 -10.41
C LYS A 343 -3.12 -26.92 -9.90
N THR A 344 -4.14 -26.91 -10.79
CA THR A 344 -5.51 -26.63 -10.40
C THR A 344 -6.22 -27.74 -9.62
N GLY A 345 -5.59 -28.86 -9.32
CA GLY A 345 -6.22 -29.95 -8.53
C GLY A 345 -7.04 -29.40 -7.35
N ASN A 346 -6.36 -29.06 -6.23
CA ASN A 346 -7.01 -28.53 -5.02
C ASN A 346 -6.53 -27.11 -4.65
N HIS A 347 -5.96 -26.35 -5.61
CA HIS A 347 -5.34 -25.06 -5.36
C HIS A 347 -6.14 -23.91 -5.96
N LYS A 348 -6.12 -22.76 -5.29
CA LYS A 348 -6.69 -21.51 -5.79
C LYS A 348 -5.57 -20.49 -6.07
N MET A 349 -5.72 -19.76 -7.16
CA MET A 349 -4.64 -18.92 -7.72
C MET A 349 -5.06 -17.48 -7.85
N LEU A 350 -4.21 -16.56 -7.40
CA LEU A 350 -4.31 -15.13 -7.69
C LEU A 350 -3.35 -14.77 -8.82
N ILE A 351 -3.86 -14.10 -9.84
CA ILE A 351 -3.07 -13.65 -10.98
C ILE A 351 -3.14 -12.14 -11.06
N PHE A 352 -2.01 -11.49 -10.83
CA PHE A 352 -1.88 -10.04 -10.82
C PHE A 352 -1.16 -9.53 -12.06
N SER A 353 -1.71 -8.46 -12.65
CA SER A 353 -1.03 -7.69 -13.69
C SER A 353 -1.31 -6.20 -13.55
N GLN A 354 -0.34 -5.35 -13.90
CA GLN A 354 -0.56 -3.90 -14.03
C GLN A 354 -1.35 -3.55 -15.28
N PHE A 355 -1.26 -4.40 -16.31
CA PHE A 355 -1.91 -4.19 -17.59
C PHE A 355 -3.28 -4.88 -17.62
N VAL A 356 -4.35 -4.08 -17.56
CA VAL A 356 -5.73 -4.59 -17.70
C VAL A 356 -5.93 -5.35 -19.03
N GLY A 357 -5.26 -4.90 -20.10
CA GLY A 357 -5.24 -5.62 -21.38
C GLY A 357 -4.68 -7.03 -21.27
N MET A 358 -3.61 -7.24 -20.48
CA MET A 358 -3.02 -8.56 -20.23
C MET A 358 -4.01 -9.48 -19.52
N LEU A 359 -4.69 -8.97 -18.49
CA LEU A 359 -5.76 -9.73 -17.80
C LEU A 359 -6.88 -10.10 -18.77
N GLY A 360 -7.22 -9.21 -19.72
CA GLY A 360 -8.19 -9.49 -20.77
C GLY A 360 -7.76 -10.59 -21.74
N LEU A 361 -6.45 -10.67 -22.06
CA LEU A 361 -5.90 -11.75 -22.89
C LEU A 361 -5.91 -13.09 -22.13
N ILE A 362 -5.46 -13.09 -20.88
CA ILE A 362 -5.49 -14.29 -20.01
C ILE A 362 -6.93 -14.78 -19.87
N ARG A 363 -7.87 -13.87 -19.62
CA ARG A 363 -9.30 -14.19 -19.49
C ARG A 363 -9.84 -14.92 -20.72
N LYS A 364 -9.51 -14.46 -21.93
CA LYS A 364 -9.93 -15.09 -23.17
C LYS A 364 -9.40 -16.52 -23.29
N GLU A 365 -8.19 -16.80 -22.82
CA GLU A 365 -7.66 -18.16 -22.85
C GLU A 365 -8.34 -19.05 -21.79
N LEU A 366 -8.63 -18.54 -20.59
CA LEU A 366 -9.38 -19.26 -19.57
C LEU A 366 -10.81 -19.58 -20.06
N ASP A 367 -11.48 -18.62 -20.72
CA ASP A 367 -12.81 -18.81 -21.32
C ASP A 367 -12.80 -19.92 -22.39
N LYS A 368 -11.75 -19.99 -23.24
CA LYS A 368 -11.60 -21.06 -24.25
C LYS A 368 -11.40 -22.45 -23.63
N LEU A 369 -10.77 -22.51 -22.47
CA LEU A 369 -10.48 -23.74 -21.73
C LEU A 369 -11.61 -24.09 -20.73
N GLU A 370 -12.68 -23.30 -20.71
CA GLU A 370 -13.81 -23.45 -19.80
C GLU A 370 -13.40 -23.42 -18.30
N ILE A 371 -12.30 -22.69 -17.98
CA ILE A 371 -11.82 -22.55 -16.61
C ILE A 371 -12.58 -21.43 -15.92
N THR A 372 -13.33 -21.77 -14.87
CA THR A 372 -14.09 -20.81 -14.06
C THR A 372 -13.16 -19.86 -13.31
N HIS A 373 -13.42 -18.55 -13.44
CA HIS A 373 -12.59 -17.53 -12.86
C HIS A 373 -13.37 -16.31 -12.40
N SER A 374 -12.85 -15.63 -11.38
CA SER A 374 -13.28 -14.30 -10.96
C SER A 374 -12.39 -13.20 -11.60
N TYR A 375 -12.95 -12.00 -11.74
CA TYR A 375 -12.22 -10.87 -12.36
C TYR A 375 -12.44 -9.57 -11.58
N LEU A 376 -11.34 -8.78 -11.40
CA LEU A 376 -11.38 -7.51 -10.70
C LEU A 376 -10.39 -6.51 -11.27
N ASP A 377 -10.89 -5.33 -11.68
CA ASP A 377 -10.08 -4.21 -12.12
C ASP A 377 -10.53 -2.89 -11.47
N GLY A 378 -9.90 -1.77 -11.86
CA GLY A 378 -10.22 -0.44 -11.36
C GLY A 378 -11.61 0.09 -11.74
N LYS A 379 -12.28 -0.53 -12.71
CA LYS A 379 -13.63 -0.15 -13.17
C LYS A 379 -14.72 -0.99 -12.51
N THR A 380 -14.36 -2.05 -11.80
CA THR A 380 -15.31 -2.96 -11.14
C THR A 380 -16.02 -2.22 -10.00
N SER A 381 -17.36 -2.16 -10.08
CA SER A 381 -18.19 -1.53 -9.03
C SER A 381 -18.05 -2.26 -7.69
N GLN A 382 -18.34 -1.58 -6.59
CA GLN A 382 -18.22 -2.18 -5.25
C GLN A 382 -19.05 -3.44 -5.07
N LYS A 383 -20.29 -3.44 -5.58
CA LYS A 383 -21.16 -4.62 -5.54
C LYS A 383 -20.54 -5.82 -6.26
N LYS A 384 -20.09 -5.62 -7.51
CA LYS A 384 -19.41 -6.67 -8.30
C LYS A 384 -18.09 -7.10 -7.69
N ARG A 385 -17.38 -6.19 -7.01
CA ARG A 385 -16.13 -6.51 -6.29
C ARG A 385 -16.42 -7.49 -5.15
N LYS A 386 -17.46 -7.22 -4.35
CA LYS A 386 -17.90 -8.13 -3.28
C LYS A 386 -18.28 -9.48 -3.84
N GLU A 387 -19.15 -9.51 -4.85
CA GLU A 387 -19.59 -10.75 -5.51
C GLU A 387 -18.40 -11.58 -6.03
N ALA A 388 -17.41 -10.96 -6.68
CA ALA A 388 -16.22 -11.64 -7.19
C ALA A 388 -15.34 -12.22 -6.08
N VAL A 389 -15.17 -11.50 -4.97
CA VAL A 389 -14.42 -11.97 -3.80
C VAL A 389 -15.16 -13.12 -3.12
N ASP A 390 -16.46 -12.96 -2.86
CA ASP A 390 -17.30 -13.99 -2.22
C ASP A 390 -17.35 -15.27 -3.07
N GLN A 391 -17.49 -15.14 -4.39
CA GLN A 391 -17.44 -16.25 -5.33
C GLN A 391 -16.09 -16.98 -5.22
N PHE A 392 -14.97 -16.25 -5.34
CA PHE A 392 -13.64 -16.87 -5.27
C PHE A 392 -13.37 -17.55 -3.92
N GLN A 393 -13.80 -16.93 -2.81
CA GLN A 393 -13.55 -17.49 -1.47
C GLN A 393 -14.36 -18.76 -1.22
N ASN A 394 -15.64 -18.80 -1.63
CA ASN A 394 -16.60 -19.81 -1.19
C ASN A 394 -16.96 -20.86 -2.25
N ASP A 395 -16.77 -20.57 -3.54
CA ASP A 395 -17.08 -21.50 -4.64
C ASP A 395 -15.84 -22.34 -4.98
N GLU A 396 -15.88 -23.62 -4.76
CA GLU A 396 -14.77 -24.56 -5.01
C GLU A 396 -14.40 -24.67 -6.50
N GLU A 397 -15.32 -24.43 -7.41
CA GLU A 397 -15.07 -24.49 -8.85
C GLU A 397 -14.32 -23.24 -9.35
N THR A 398 -14.47 -22.10 -8.68
CA THR A 398 -13.78 -20.87 -9.03
C THR A 398 -12.36 -20.87 -8.46
N ARG A 399 -11.38 -21.30 -9.26
CA ARG A 399 -9.98 -21.52 -8.82
C ARG A 399 -9.01 -20.43 -9.22
N VAL A 400 -9.39 -19.57 -10.15
CA VAL A 400 -8.55 -18.50 -10.68
C VAL A 400 -9.19 -17.14 -10.39
N PHE A 401 -8.40 -16.19 -9.88
CA PHE A 401 -8.85 -14.81 -9.73
C PHE A 401 -7.87 -13.85 -10.45
N LEU A 402 -8.36 -13.22 -11.50
CA LEU A 402 -7.65 -12.22 -12.27
C LEU A 402 -7.82 -10.85 -11.64
N ILE A 403 -6.74 -10.21 -11.23
CA ILE A 403 -6.80 -8.97 -10.45
C ILE A 403 -5.80 -7.95 -11.00
N SER A 404 -6.26 -6.72 -11.30
CA SER A 404 -5.30 -5.67 -11.60
C SER A 404 -4.54 -5.23 -10.35
N LEU A 405 -3.21 -5.04 -10.43
CA LEU A 405 -2.37 -4.68 -9.28
C LEU A 405 -2.88 -3.43 -8.55
N LYS A 406 -3.38 -2.43 -9.28
CA LYS A 406 -3.99 -1.23 -8.67
C LYS A 406 -5.27 -1.52 -7.90
N ALA A 407 -6.11 -2.44 -8.37
CA ALA A 407 -7.36 -2.80 -7.72
C ALA A 407 -7.14 -3.80 -6.57
N GLY A 408 -6.15 -4.68 -6.71
CA GLY A 408 -5.74 -5.66 -5.69
C GLY A 408 -4.93 -5.06 -4.55
N GLY A 409 -4.30 -3.90 -4.75
CA GLY A 409 -3.48 -3.23 -3.74
C GLY A 409 -4.23 -2.76 -2.50
N THR A 410 -5.55 -2.92 -2.41
CA THR A 410 -6.36 -2.37 -1.32
C THR A 410 -7.28 -3.42 -0.70
N GLY A 411 -6.95 -3.84 0.53
CA GLY A 411 -7.84 -4.43 1.55
C GLY A 411 -8.60 -5.72 1.25
N LEU A 412 -8.30 -6.43 0.16
CA LEU A 412 -8.92 -7.71 -0.11
C LEU A 412 -8.42 -8.79 0.87
N ASN A 413 -9.31 -9.65 1.33
CA ASN A 413 -8.96 -10.86 2.05
C ASN A 413 -9.19 -12.06 1.10
N LEU A 414 -8.11 -12.74 0.72
CA LEU A 414 -8.12 -13.82 -0.29
C LEU A 414 -7.37 -15.05 0.21
N THR A 415 -7.61 -15.43 1.47
CA THR A 415 -6.94 -16.55 2.15
C THR A 415 -7.29 -17.93 1.57
N ALA A 416 -8.31 -18.05 0.74
CA ALA A 416 -8.57 -19.29 0.01
C ALA A 416 -7.46 -19.63 -1.00
N ALA A 417 -6.71 -18.62 -1.47
CA ALA A 417 -5.62 -18.81 -2.42
C ALA A 417 -4.32 -19.23 -1.71
N ASP A 418 -3.58 -20.09 -2.35
CA ASP A 418 -2.25 -20.56 -1.97
C ASP A 418 -1.19 -20.37 -3.06
N TYR A 419 -1.59 -20.01 -4.28
CA TYR A 419 -0.69 -19.60 -5.36
C TYR A 419 -0.92 -18.15 -5.77
N VAL A 420 0.17 -17.42 -5.99
CA VAL A 420 0.15 -16.03 -6.47
C VAL A 420 1.07 -15.88 -7.68
N TYR A 421 0.57 -15.32 -8.76
CA TYR A 421 1.35 -15.02 -9.96
C TYR A 421 1.40 -13.50 -10.18
N ILE A 422 2.61 -12.93 -10.18
CA ILE A 422 2.87 -11.56 -10.62
C ILE A 422 3.35 -11.65 -12.07
N VAL A 423 2.46 -11.37 -13.02
CA VAL A 423 2.73 -11.58 -14.45
C VAL A 423 3.76 -10.60 -15.00
N ASP A 424 3.73 -9.36 -14.50
CA ASP A 424 4.58 -8.27 -14.97
C ASP A 424 5.22 -7.52 -13.79
N PRO A 425 6.24 -8.11 -13.14
CA PRO A 425 6.93 -7.49 -12.01
C PRO A 425 7.55 -6.15 -12.40
N TRP A 426 7.62 -5.22 -11.43
CA TRP A 426 8.08 -3.86 -11.63
C TRP A 426 9.05 -3.39 -10.54
N TRP A 427 9.50 -2.13 -10.65
CA TRP A 427 10.48 -1.55 -9.75
C TRP A 427 10.10 -1.53 -8.28
N ASN A 428 8.82 -1.33 -7.97
CA ASN A 428 8.34 -1.21 -6.59
C ASN A 428 7.94 -2.56 -6.00
N PRO A 429 8.80 -3.18 -5.17
CA PRO A 429 8.48 -4.44 -4.52
C PRO A 429 7.32 -4.32 -3.53
N ALA A 430 7.06 -3.12 -2.96
CA ALA A 430 5.99 -2.93 -1.99
C ALA A 430 4.61 -3.26 -2.57
N VAL A 431 4.35 -2.88 -3.83
CA VAL A 431 3.06 -3.19 -4.50
C VAL A 431 2.92 -4.69 -4.75
N GLU A 432 4.00 -5.37 -5.14
CA GLU A 432 4.01 -6.83 -5.32
C GLU A 432 3.78 -7.55 -3.99
N ASN A 433 4.48 -7.14 -2.95
CA ASN A 433 4.32 -7.68 -1.60
C ASN A 433 2.90 -7.45 -1.07
N GLN A 434 2.32 -6.26 -1.31
CA GLN A 434 0.92 -5.99 -1.00
C GLN A 434 -0.02 -6.97 -1.70
N ALA A 435 0.25 -7.33 -2.95
CA ALA A 435 -0.56 -8.30 -3.69
C ALA A 435 -0.44 -9.72 -3.09
N ILE A 436 0.76 -10.16 -2.75
CA ILE A 436 1.02 -11.45 -2.08
C ILE A 436 0.35 -11.48 -0.70
N ASP A 437 0.41 -10.40 0.04
CA ASP A 437 -0.17 -10.27 1.37
C ASP A 437 -1.72 -10.34 1.41
N ARG A 438 -2.38 -10.40 0.25
CA ARG A 438 -3.83 -10.65 0.17
C ARG A 438 -4.19 -12.09 0.56
N CYS A 439 -3.31 -13.04 0.28
CA CYS A 439 -3.49 -14.43 0.71
C CYS A 439 -2.57 -14.82 1.87
N TYR A 440 -1.36 -14.26 1.95
CA TYR A 440 -0.41 -14.52 3.03
C TYR A 440 -0.70 -13.65 4.26
N ARG A 441 -1.69 -14.03 5.03
CA ARG A 441 -2.17 -13.30 6.22
C ARG A 441 -2.79 -14.23 7.24
N ILE A 442 -3.08 -13.71 8.43
CA ILE A 442 -3.76 -14.48 9.49
C ILE A 442 -5.06 -15.11 8.94
N GLY A 443 -5.21 -16.40 9.19
CA GLY A 443 -6.27 -17.25 8.63
C GLY A 443 -5.86 -18.01 7.38
N GLN A 444 -4.59 -17.91 6.95
CA GLN A 444 -4.00 -18.79 5.95
C GLN A 444 -3.45 -20.05 6.62
N ASP A 445 -3.92 -21.20 6.20
CA ASP A 445 -3.54 -22.53 6.69
C ASP A 445 -2.71 -23.34 5.67
N LYS A 446 -2.60 -22.85 4.44
CA LYS A 446 -1.84 -23.48 3.37
C LYS A 446 -0.51 -22.75 3.12
N LYS A 447 0.52 -23.49 2.72
CA LYS A 447 1.78 -22.91 2.25
C LYS A 447 1.52 -22.02 1.03
N VAL A 448 1.99 -20.77 1.08
CA VAL A 448 1.82 -19.82 -0.02
C VAL A 448 3.03 -19.82 -0.93
N ILE A 449 2.80 -19.96 -2.24
CA ILE A 449 3.84 -19.93 -3.27
C ILE A 449 3.56 -18.74 -4.20
N ALA A 450 4.49 -17.80 -4.24
CA ALA A 450 4.42 -16.61 -5.07
C ALA A 450 5.43 -16.70 -6.23
N TYR A 451 4.94 -16.60 -7.45
CA TYR A 451 5.75 -16.62 -8.66
C TYR A 451 5.80 -15.23 -9.30
N ARG A 452 7.01 -14.82 -9.70
CA ARG A 452 7.22 -13.68 -10.61
C ARG A 452 7.56 -14.21 -11.99
N MET A 453 6.83 -13.80 -13.01
CA MET A 453 7.08 -14.23 -14.39
C MET A 453 7.97 -13.21 -15.12
N ILE A 454 9.10 -13.62 -15.61
CA ILE A 454 10.14 -12.77 -16.20
C ILE A 454 10.57 -13.32 -17.55
N CYS A 455 10.55 -12.48 -18.59
CA CYS A 455 11.11 -12.85 -19.87
C CYS A 455 12.65 -12.77 -19.85
N VAL A 456 13.30 -13.87 -20.24
CA VAL A 456 14.76 -14.00 -20.31
C VAL A 456 15.35 -13.07 -21.37
N ASP A 457 16.53 -12.54 -21.12
CA ASP A 457 17.25 -11.61 -21.99
C ASP A 457 16.43 -10.37 -22.36
N THR A 458 15.68 -9.84 -21.41
CA THR A 458 14.85 -8.64 -21.60
C THR A 458 15.08 -7.58 -20.52
N LEU A 459 14.40 -6.47 -20.69
CA LEU A 459 14.31 -5.40 -19.70
C LEU A 459 13.89 -5.91 -18.32
N GLU A 460 12.97 -6.89 -18.26
CA GLU A 460 12.45 -7.41 -16.97
C GLU A 460 13.56 -8.09 -16.15
N GLU A 461 14.38 -8.94 -16.79
CA GLU A 461 15.51 -9.59 -16.13
C GLU A 461 16.55 -8.56 -15.65
N LYS A 462 16.82 -7.55 -16.47
CA LYS A 462 17.77 -6.49 -16.11
C LYS A 462 17.27 -5.62 -14.94
N ILE A 463 15.97 -5.35 -14.89
CA ILE A 463 15.34 -4.67 -13.75
C ILE A 463 15.52 -5.50 -12.47
N MET A 464 15.31 -6.83 -12.53
CA MET A 464 15.51 -7.70 -11.37
C MET A 464 16.95 -7.64 -10.86
N LYS A 465 17.93 -7.77 -11.75
CA LYS A 465 19.36 -7.67 -11.39
C LYS A 465 19.72 -6.29 -10.81
N LEU A 466 19.11 -5.21 -11.30
CA LEU A 466 19.30 -3.87 -10.72
C LEU A 466 18.64 -3.74 -9.34
N LYS A 467 17.46 -4.35 -9.13
CA LYS A 467 16.83 -4.41 -7.82
C LYS A 467 17.71 -5.11 -6.79
N GLU A 468 18.23 -6.27 -7.11
CA GLU A 468 19.13 -7.05 -6.24
C GLU A 468 20.38 -6.25 -5.84
N ARG A 469 21.02 -5.59 -6.81
CA ARG A 469 22.18 -4.72 -6.55
C ARG A 469 21.85 -3.53 -5.66
N LYS A 470 20.64 -2.95 -5.80
CA LYS A 470 20.18 -1.82 -4.99
C LYS A 470 19.61 -2.25 -3.64
N GLN A 471 19.07 -3.44 -3.52
CA GLN A 471 18.59 -4.00 -2.24
C GLN A 471 19.72 -4.20 -1.23
N THR A 472 20.90 -4.62 -1.66
CA THR A 472 22.10 -4.65 -0.81
C THR A 472 22.53 -3.26 -0.31
N VAL A 473 22.10 -2.19 -0.99
CA VAL A 473 22.31 -0.77 -0.57
C VAL A 473 21.04 -0.20 0.09
N ALA A 474 19.86 -0.75 -0.20
CA ALA A 474 18.52 -0.23 0.14
C ALA A 474 17.80 -0.94 1.28
N ASP A 475 18.35 -1.96 1.91
CA ASP A 475 18.02 -2.27 3.32
C ASP A 475 18.35 -1.07 4.23
N SER A 476 19.01 -0.07 3.66
CA SER A 476 19.18 1.28 4.22
C SER A 476 18.36 2.39 3.52
N ILE A 477 17.80 2.20 2.29
CA ILE A 477 17.14 3.30 1.52
C ILE A 477 16.08 2.73 0.53
N ILE A 478 14.81 3.00 0.75
CA ILE A 478 13.65 2.56 -0.07
C ILE A 478 13.32 3.59 -1.17
N HIS A 479 13.07 3.13 -2.42
CA HIS A 479 12.75 3.98 -3.57
C HIS A 479 11.45 3.58 -4.31
N THR A 480 10.74 4.53 -4.97
CA THR A 480 9.52 4.33 -5.76
C THR A 480 9.48 4.93 -7.16
N ASP A 481 8.38 4.56 -7.88
CA ASP A 481 8.15 4.70 -9.31
C ASP A 481 8.09 6.13 -9.87
N GLU A 482 7.62 7.13 -9.11
CA GLU A 482 7.47 8.50 -9.62
C GLU A 482 8.78 9.25 -9.84
N ASN A 483 9.90 8.71 -9.34
CA ASN A 483 11.24 9.29 -9.47
C ASN A 483 12.18 8.49 -10.38
N ILE A 484 11.72 7.43 -11.04
CA ILE A 484 12.56 6.58 -11.90
C ILE A 484 13.31 7.38 -12.95
N SER A 485 12.61 8.30 -13.64
CA SER A 485 13.22 9.14 -14.68
C SER A 485 14.28 10.11 -14.14
N LYS A 486 14.26 10.43 -12.85
CA LYS A 486 15.23 11.32 -12.19
C LYS A 486 16.40 10.58 -11.54
N GLN A 487 16.29 9.27 -11.36
CA GLN A 487 17.24 8.44 -10.61
C GLN A 487 17.96 7.39 -11.45
N ILE A 488 17.47 7.11 -12.67
CA ILE A 488 18.18 6.26 -13.61
C ILE A 488 19.35 7.06 -14.17
N SER A 489 20.57 6.61 -13.90
CA SER A 489 21.77 7.17 -14.53
C SER A 489 21.80 6.85 -16.04
N LYS A 490 22.61 7.57 -16.82
CA LYS A 490 22.84 7.23 -18.22
C LYS A 490 23.33 5.80 -18.38
N ASP A 491 24.19 5.35 -17.49
CA ASP A 491 24.76 3.99 -17.50
C ASP A 491 23.70 2.92 -17.18
N ASP A 492 22.80 3.17 -16.21
CA ASP A 492 21.66 2.28 -15.93
C ASP A 492 20.74 2.17 -17.15
N LEU A 493 20.45 3.31 -17.79
CA LEU A 493 19.61 3.35 -19.00
C LEU A 493 20.24 2.59 -20.16
N MET A 494 21.53 2.78 -20.37
CA MET A 494 22.27 2.05 -21.41
C MET A 494 22.28 0.54 -21.11
N TYR A 495 22.44 0.16 -19.85
CA TYR A 495 22.33 -1.23 -19.43
C TYR A 495 20.94 -1.82 -19.67
N LEU A 496 19.87 -1.08 -19.40
CA LEU A 496 18.49 -1.54 -19.62
C LEU A 496 18.16 -1.75 -21.11
N LEU A 497 18.71 -0.91 -21.98
CA LEU A 497 18.47 -0.96 -23.43
C LEU A 497 19.56 -1.72 -24.23
N SER A 498 20.56 -2.28 -23.55
CA SER A 498 21.63 -3.05 -24.19
C SER A 498 21.20 -4.43 -24.76
#